data_80ddd8840303c6ee8569503594540763
#
_entry.id   80ddd8840303c6ee8569503594540763
#
_cell.length_a   1.000
_cell.length_b   1.000
_cell.length_c   1.000
_cell.angle_alpha   90.00
_cell.angle_beta   90.00
_cell.angle_gamma   90.00
#
_symmetry.space_group_name_H-M   'P 1'
#
loop_
_entity.id
_entity.type
_entity.pdbx_description
1 polymer ?
#
loop_
_entity_poly.entity_id
_entity_poly.type
_entity_poly.pdbx_seq_one_letter_code
_entity_poly.pdbx_strand_id
1 'polypeptide(L)'
;AKDLGMTTVTVGGKSVSMKHVALTIGTYPDSMFGVHGAGGGPHPDWVSYSSSNLVVPAHSLVTMTINQYDSGGPLNNPFFANVFGTVGGTATIDGKVVTKVDPSAVGHTFTLRGIPQNTTPLFVSVPLPENFATDTPLTIGEGQYSKPVVVTFSFMTGSKGVYNWNCEFPCGGSRIGQFGEAMSTYGYMSGTLTVK
;
A
#
# COMPACT_ATOMS: atom_id res chain seq x y z
N ALA A 1 2.00 7.78 12.12
CA ALA A 1 1.39 8.75 11.19
C ALA A 1 1.76 10.18 11.56
N LYS A 2 1.92 11.03 10.56
CA LYS A 2 2.14 12.47 10.74
C LYS A 2 0.80 13.16 10.96
N ASP A 3 0.69 14.00 11.99
CA ASP A 3 -0.50 14.81 12.26
C ASP A 3 -0.59 15.98 11.26
N LEU A 4 -1.73 16.14 10.63
CA LEU A 4 -2.05 17.23 9.70
C LEU A 4 -3.13 18.19 10.26
N GLY A 5 -3.55 18.00 11.53
CA GLY A 5 -4.59 18.79 12.18
C GLY A 5 -6.00 18.26 11.93
N MET A 6 -6.96 19.17 11.87
CA MET A 6 -8.37 18.85 11.63
C MET A 6 -8.76 19.14 10.19
N THR A 7 -9.65 18.34 9.67
CA THR A 7 -10.24 18.54 8.33
C THR A 7 -11.72 18.25 8.33
N THR A 8 -12.42 18.72 7.32
CA THR A 8 -13.85 18.43 7.13
C THR A 8 -14.02 17.55 5.92
N VAL A 9 -14.73 16.46 6.08
CA VAL A 9 -15.09 15.53 4.99
C VAL A 9 -16.59 15.36 4.91
N THR A 10 -17.10 15.03 3.75
CA THR A 10 -18.53 14.74 3.55
C THR A 10 -18.75 13.23 3.71
N VAL A 11 -19.60 12.85 4.65
CA VAL A 11 -19.99 11.47 4.92
C VAL A 11 -21.52 11.40 4.90
N GLY A 12 -22.08 10.61 3.99
CA GLY A 12 -23.54 10.48 3.85
C GLY A 12 -24.25 11.81 3.62
N GLY A 13 -23.63 12.73 2.87
CA GLY A 13 -24.16 14.06 2.59
C GLY A 13 -24.01 15.08 3.75
N LYS A 14 -23.38 14.71 4.85
CA LYS A 14 -23.14 15.59 6.01
C LYS A 14 -21.66 15.95 6.12
N SER A 15 -21.36 17.19 6.47
CA SER A 15 -20.01 17.62 6.79
C SER A 15 -19.62 17.14 8.17
N VAL A 16 -18.51 16.41 8.27
CA VAL A 16 -17.97 15.89 9.52
C VAL A 16 -16.54 16.39 9.67
N SER A 17 -16.25 17.03 10.81
CA SER A 17 -14.90 17.41 11.18
C SER A 17 -14.20 16.23 11.84
N MET A 18 -12.99 15.90 11.38
CA MET A 18 -12.21 14.81 11.94
C MET A 18 -10.72 15.10 11.90
N LYS A 19 -9.96 14.36 12.70
CA LYS A 19 -8.51 14.43 12.68
C LYS A 19 -7.99 13.95 11.33
N HIS A 20 -6.96 14.63 10.81
CA HIS A 20 -6.30 14.25 9.56
C HIS A 20 -4.86 13.84 9.83
N VAL A 21 -4.48 12.68 9.35
CA VAL A 21 -3.11 12.17 9.47
C VAL A 21 -2.59 11.66 8.14
N ALA A 22 -1.28 11.71 7.98
CA ALA A 22 -0.60 11.16 6.80
C ALA A 22 0.30 9.98 7.17
N LEU A 23 0.33 9.00 6.28
CA LEU A 23 1.27 7.88 6.25
C LEU A 23 2.01 7.89 4.92
N THR A 24 3.30 7.58 4.96
CA THR A 24 4.10 7.32 3.76
C THR A 24 4.83 6.01 3.93
N ILE A 25 4.70 5.13 2.94
CA ILE A 25 5.43 3.87 2.85
C ILE A 25 5.99 3.71 1.43
N GLY A 26 6.84 2.73 1.23
CA GLY A 26 7.34 2.38 -0.09
C GLY A 26 7.15 0.90 -0.37
N THR A 27 7.07 0.54 -1.65
CA THR A 27 7.13 -0.85 -2.13
C THR A 27 8.45 -1.03 -2.84
N TYR A 28 9.30 -1.87 -2.30
CA TYR A 28 10.68 -2.01 -2.73
C TYR A 28 10.93 -3.38 -3.36
N PRO A 29 11.63 -3.46 -4.50
CA PRO A 29 12.15 -4.72 -4.99
C PRO A 29 13.14 -5.32 -4.00
N ASP A 30 13.37 -6.62 -4.09
CA ASP A 30 14.29 -7.37 -3.26
C ASP A 30 15.69 -6.73 -3.17
N SER A 31 16.21 -6.26 -4.30
CA SER A 31 17.51 -5.61 -4.40
C SER A 31 17.61 -4.27 -3.65
N MET A 32 16.49 -3.56 -3.44
CA MET A 32 16.45 -2.35 -2.62
C MET A 32 16.22 -2.63 -1.14
N PHE A 33 15.56 -3.71 -0.80
CA PHE A 33 15.11 -4.01 0.56
C PHE A 33 15.80 -5.22 1.18
N GLY A 34 16.33 -6.14 0.37
CA GLY A 34 17.03 -7.35 0.83
C GLY A 34 18.30 -7.08 1.65
N VAL A 35 19.16 -8.05 1.76
CA VAL A 35 20.38 -8.00 2.63
C VAL A 35 21.24 -6.77 2.37
N HIS A 36 21.34 -6.34 1.12
CA HIS A 36 22.11 -5.16 0.69
C HIS A 36 21.26 -3.93 0.40
N GLY A 37 19.95 -4.03 0.55
CA GLY A 37 19.01 -2.96 0.25
C GLY A 37 18.73 -2.03 1.44
N ALA A 38 17.83 -1.08 1.24
CA ALA A 38 17.50 -0.04 2.21
C ALA A 38 16.90 -0.57 3.52
N GLY A 39 16.21 -1.72 3.49
CA GLY A 39 15.57 -2.33 4.65
C GLY A 39 16.36 -3.45 5.30
N GLY A 40 17.21 -4.11 4.53
CA GLY A 40 17.90 -5.34 4.93
C GLY A 40 16.90 -6.44 5.35
N GLY A 41 17.20 -7.70 5.13
CA GLY A 41 16.30 -8.76 5.57
C GLY A 41 16.83 -10.15 5.24
N PRO A 42 16.24 -11.20 5.83
CA PRO A 42 16.70 -12.57 5.65
C PRO A 42 16.29 -13.17 4.29
N HIS A 43 15.42 -12.50 3.54
CA HIS A 43 14.92 -12.93 2.23
C HIS A 43 15.30 -11.92 1.15
N PRO A 44 16.53 -11.96 0.61
CA PRO A 44 17.00 -10.98 -0.38
C PRO A 44 16.29 -11.08 -1.73
N ASP A 45 15.54 -12.14 -1.96
CA ASP A 45 14.75 -12.41 -3.15
C ASP A 45 13.26 -12.00 -3.02
N TRP A 46 12.90 -11.31 -1.93
CA TRP A 46 11.53 -10.90 -1.68
C TRP A 46 11.34 -9.39 -1.75
N VAL A 47 10.30 -8.99 -2.47
CA VAL A 47 9.77 -7.62 -2.46
C VAL A 47 9.15 -7.30 -1.10
N SER A 48 9.21 -6.04 -0.69
CA SER A 48 8.77 -5.64 0.64
C SER A 48 8.15 -4.25 0.65
N TYR A 49 7.13 -4.08 1.50
CA TYR A 49 6.72 -2.75 1.95
C TYR A 49 7.65 -2.25 3.06
N SER A 50 7.93 -0.96 3.05
CA SER A 50 8.60 -0.32 4.18
C SER A 50 7.58 0.01 5.26
N SER A 51 7.78 -0.49 6.46
CA SER A 51 6.86 -0.44 7.60
C SER A 51 5.65 -1.37 7.46
N SER A 52 5.70 -2.42 8.22
CA SER A 52 4.63 -3.43 8.31
C SER A 52 3.62 -3.10 9.39
N ASN A 53 3.97 -2.21 10.32
CA ASN A 53 3.14 -1.85 11.46
C ASN A 53 2.74 -0.38 11.37
N LEU A 54 1.53 -0.14 10.88
CA LEU A 54 0.95 1.18 10.73
C LEU A 54 0.07 1.50 11.93
N VAL A 55 0.13 2.74 12.41
CA VAL A 55 -0.66 3.20 13.56
C VAL A 55 -1.32 4.53 13.23
N VAL A 56 -2.64 4.59 13.41
CA VAL A 56 -3.45 5.78 13.13
C VAL A 56 -4.50 6.01 14.23
N PRO A 57 -5.00 7.24 14.39
CA PRO A 57 -6.10 7.51 15.32
C PRO A 57 -7.42 6.92 14.85
N ALA A 58 -8.31 6.63 15.82
CA ALA A 58 -9.71 6.35 15.54
C ALA A 58 -10.44 7.61 15.01
N HIS A 59 -11.52 7.39 14.26
CA HIS A 59 -12.40 8.45 13.72
C HIS A 59 -11.61 9.55 13.00
N SER A 60 -10.69 9.17 12.13
CA SER A 60 -9.81 10.09 11.42
C SER A 60 -9.80 9.86 9.91
N LEU A 61 -9.43 10.90 9.17
CA LEU A 61 -9.04 10.80 7.78
C LEU A 61 -7.55 10.43 7.72
N VAL A 62 -7.24 9.36 7.02
CA VAL A 62 -5.87 8.93 6.76
C VAL A 62 -5.55 9.17 5.28
N THR A 63 -4.57 10.00 5.01
CA THR A 63 -3.99 10.12 3.66
C THR A 63 -2.73 9.28 3.60
N MET A 64 -2.73 8.32 2.72
CA MET A 64 -1.63 7.38 2.52
C MET A 64 -0.93 7.65 1.20
N THR A 65 0.38 7.73 1.23
CA THR A 65 1.23 7.81 0.04
C THR A 65 2.11 6.56 -0.03
N ILE A 66 2.10 5.89 -1.16
CA ILE A 66 2.94 4.73 -1.43
C ILE A 66 3.89 5.07 -2.58
N ASN A 67 5.18 5.03 -2.30
CA ASN A 67 6.22 5.16 -3.32
C ASN A 67 6.51 3.77 -3.88
N GLN A 68 6.01 3.50 -5.07
CA GLN A 68 6.12 2.19 -5.72
C GLN A 68 7.36 2.14 -6.60
N TYR A 69 8.35 1.34 -6.21
CA TYR A 69 9.62 1.19 -6.93
C TYR A 69 9.71 -0.12 -7.71
N ASP A 70 8.89 -1.11 -7.38
CA ASP A 70 9.02 -2.46 -7.92
C ASP A 70 8.32 -2.62 -9.27
N SER A 71 8.89 -3.44 -10.14
CA SER A 71 8.26 -3.79 -11.41
C SER A 71 7.00 -4.64 -11.23
N GLY A 72 6.93 -5.42 -10.16
CA GLY A 72 5.83 -6.33 -9.91
C GLY A 72 5.82 -7.55 -10.83
N GLY A 73 4.76 -8.32 -10.70
CA GLY A 73 4.47 -9.47 -11.57
C GLY A 73 2.97 -9.49 -11.85
N PRO A 74 2.50 -8.92 -12.96
CA PRO A 74 1.08 -8.73 -13.19
C PRO A 74 0.35 -10.06 -13.30
N LEU A 75 -0.78 -10.16 -12.61
CA LEU A 75 -1.65 -11.33 -12.62
C LEU A 75 -2.93 -11.11 -13.44
N ASN A 76 -3.11 -9.95 -14.02
CA ASN A 76 -4.31 -9.55 -14.77
C ASN A 76 -5.61 -9.92 -14.03
N ASN A 77 -5.80 -9.33 -12.86
CA ASN A 77 -7.02 -9.48 -12.07
C ASN A 77 -7.86 -8.20 -12.13
N PRO A 78 -8.97 -8.19 -12.91
CA PRO A 78 -9.79 -6.98 -13.08
C PRO A 78 -10.41 -6.46 -11.78
N PHE A 79 -10.67 -7.31 -10.80
CA PHE A 79 -11.20 -6.88 -9.52
C PHE A 79 -10.20 -5.98 -8.78
N PHE A 80 -8.96 -6.43 -8.62
CA PHE A 80 -7.93 -5.68 -7.91
C PHE A 80 -7.29 -4.55 -8.73
N ALA A 81 -7.71 -4.35 -9.96
CA ALA A 81 -7.37 -3.17 -10.75
C ALA A 81 -8.22 -1.94 -10.38
N ASN A 82 -9.29 -2.10 -9.61
CA ASN A 82 -10.16 -1.02 -9.17
C ASN A 82 -9.73 -0.47 -7.81
N VAL A 83 -10.09 0.80 -7.57
CA VAL A 83 -9.92 1.46 -6.27
C VAL A 83 -11.19 1.26 -5.45
N PHE A 84 -11.04 0.70 -4.24
CA PHE A 84 -12.13 0.47 -3.31
C PHE A 84 -11.88 1.10 -1.95
N GLY A 85 -12.95 1.57 -1.30
CA GLY A 85 -12.94 1.99 0.10
C GLY A 85 -12.22 3.30 0.40
N THR A 86 -11.74 4.00 -0.60
CA THR A 86 -11.13 5.32 -0.46
C THR A 86 -12.19 6.41 -0.49
N VAL A 87 -11.84 7.59 0.00
CA VAL A 87 -12.69 8.78 -0.11
C VAL A 87 -12.87 9.12 -1.60
N GLY A 88 -14.11 9.24 -2.03
CA GLY A 88 -14.46 9.46 -3.43
C GLY A 88 -14.27 8.26 -4.35
N GLY A 89 -13.85 7.10 -3.84
CA GLY A 89 -13.56 5.92 -4.66
C GLY A 89 -12.39 6.10 -5.62
N THR A 90 -11.44 6.98 -5.27
CA THR A 90 -10.34 7.36 -6.15
C THR A 90 -8.98 7.22 -5.46
N ALA A 91 -7.95 7.12 -6.28
CA ALA A 91 -6.56 7.33 -5.91
C ALA A 91 -5.92 8.31 -6.89
N THR A 92 -4.80 8.89 -6.51
CA THR A 92 -3.98 9.72 -7.40
C THR A 92 -2.69 8.97 -7.70
N ILE A 93 -2.41 8.77 -8.98
CA ILE A 93 -1.20 8.10 -9.47
C ILE A 93 -0.39 9.13 -10.28
N ASP A 94 0.79 9.49 -9.80
CA ASP A 94 1.66 10.53 -10.39
C ASP A 94 0.89 11.82 -10.75
N GLY A 95 0.03 12.26 -9.81
CA GLY A 95 -0.78 13.45 -9.95
C GLY A 95 -2.09 13.29 -10.73
N LYS A 96 -2.33 12.12 -11.33
CA LYS A 96 -3.56 11.83 -12.07
C LYS A 96 -4.58 11.07 -11.20
N VAL A 97 -5.78 11.61 -11.09
CA VAL A 97 -6.89 10.95 -10.37
C VAL A 97 -7.43 9.79 -11.19
N VAL A 98 -7.56 8.63 -10.55
CA VAL A 98 -8.04 7.40 -11.17
C VAL A 98 -9.03 6.67 -10.26
N THR A 99 -9.94 5.90 -10.86
CA THR A 99 -10.81 4.94 -10.17
C THR A 99 -10.37 3.50 -10.40
N LYS A 100 -9.52 3.29 -11.39
CA LYS A 100 -8.93 1.99 -11.77
C LYS A 100 -7.67 2.20 -12.58
N VAL A 101 -6.87 1.16 -12.69
CA VAL A 101 -5.76 1.04 -13.64
C VAL A 101 -6.05 -0.08 -14.65
N ASP A 102 -5.24 -0.19 -15.69
CA ASP A 102 -5.30 -1.36 -16.59
C ASP A 102 -4.99 -2.63 -15.79
N PRO A 103 -5.82 -3.66 -15.80
CA PRO A 103 -5.56 -4.91 -15.07
C PRO A 103 -4.23 -5.57 -15.41
N SER A 104 -3.75 -5.40 -16.64
CA SER A 104 -2.45 -5.95 -17.08
C SER A 104 -1.25 -5.15 -16.58
N ALA A 105 -1.47 -3.97 -16.03
CA ALA A 105 -0.42 -3.08 -15.53
C ALA A 105 -0.37 -2.99 -14.00
N VAL A 106 -1.14 -3.80 -13.28
CA VAL A 106 -1.09 -3.85 -11.82
C VAL A 106 0.07 -4.74 -11.40
N GLY A 107 1.07 -4.16 -10.73
CA GLY A 107 2.20 -4.90 -10.19
C GLY A 107 1.93 -5.45 -8.79
N HIS A 108 1.30 -4.65 -7.95
CA HIS A 108 0.95 -4.98 -6.56
C HIS A 108 -0.38 -4.36 -6.17
N THR A 109 -0.87 -4.69 -4.98
CA THR A 109 -1.97 -3.98 -4.34
C THR A 109 -1.62 -3.64 -2.90
N PHE A 110 -2.16 -2.53 -2.41
CA PHE A 110 -2.33 -2.32 -0.98
C PHE A 110 -3.78 -2.63 -0.64
N THR A 111 -4.01 -3.75 0.03
CA THR A 111 -5.36 -4.19 0.39
C THR A 111 -5.47 -4.33 1.90
N LEU A 112 -6.24 -3.43 2.50
CA LEU A 112 -6.49 -3.33 3.93
C LEU A 112 -7.89 -3.85 4.23
N ARG A 113 -7.99 -4.75 5.21
CA ARG A 113 -9.27 -5.33 5.63
C ARG A 113 -9.31 -5.62 7.12
N GLY A 114 -10.52 -5.63 7.67
CA GLY A 114 -10.75 -6.02 9.05
C GLY A 114 -10.51 -7.50 9.29
N ILE A 115 -10.18 -7.83 10.51
CA ILE A 115 -10.24 -9.19 11.04
C ILE A 115 -11.62 -9.43 11.67
N PRO A 116 -12.05 -10.70 11.90
CA PRO A 116 -13.40 -10.99 12.38
C PRO A 116 -13.81 -10.31 13.69
N GLN A 117 -12.83 -9.95 14.52
CA GLN A 117 -13.08 -9.31 15.82
C GLN A 117 -13.23 -7.78 15.74
N ASN A 118 -13.00 -7.17 14.59
CA ASN A 118 -13.14 -5.72 14.45
C ASN A 118 -14.62 -5.33 14.42
N THR A 119 -14.95 -4.29 15.17
CA THR A 119 -16.32 -3.77 15.26
C THR A 119 -16.68 -2.84 14.11
N THR A 120 -15.70 -2.15 13.52
CA THR A 120 -15.91 -1.27 12.37
C THR A 120 -15.43 -1.97 11.10
N PRO A 121 -16.32 -2.27 10.15
CA PRO A 121 -15.92 -2.81 8.86
C PRO A 121 -15.00 -1.84 8.12
N LEU A 122 -13.92 -2.38 7.55
CA LEU A 122 -12.99 -1.62 6.75
C LEU A 122 -12.47 -2.49 5.62
N PHE A 123 -12.61 -2.01 4.40
CA PHE A 123 -12.01 -2.60 3.20
C PHE A 123 -11.51 -1.48 2.31
N VAL A 124 -10.21 -1.42 2.10
CA VAL A 124 -9.55 -0.47 1.20
C VAL A 124 -8.63 -1.26 0.31
N SER A 125 -8.79 -1.15 -1.00
CA SER A 125 -7.89 -1.79 -1.95
C SER A 125 -7.50 -0.81 -3.03
N VAL A 126 -6.21 -0.63 -3.22
CA VAL A 126 -5.66 0.31 -4.20
C VAL A 126 -4.61 -0.42 -5.03
N PRO A 127 -4.75 -0.43 -6.37
CA PRO A 127 -3.76 -1.01 -7.26
C PRO A 127 -2.49 -0.14 -7.29
N LEU A 128 -1.35 -0.80 -7.30
CA LEU A 128 -0.05 -0.18 -7.50
C LEU A 128 0.45 -0.59 -8.89
N PRO A 129 0.59 0.37 -9.82
CA PRO A 129 1.06 0.06 -11.17
C PRO A 129 2.46 -0.52 -11.16
N GLU A 130 2.76 -1.35 -12.15
CA GLU A 130 4.13 -1.75 -12.44
C GLU A 130 5.02 -0.53 -12.67
N ASN A 131 6.26 -0.62 -12.24
CA ASN A 131 7.23 0.45 -12.43
C ASN A 131 8.45 -0.08 -13.19
N PHE A 132 8.45 0.17 -14.49
CA PHE A 132 9.59 -0.11 -15.39
C PHE A 132 10.29 1.16 -15.86
N ALA A 133 9.89 2.33 -15.39
CA ALA A 133 10.40 3.60 -15.88
C ALA A 133 11.91 3.69 -15.66
N THR A 134 12.60 4.20 -16.66
CA THR A 134 14.07 4.27 -16.69
C THR A 134 14.62 5.67 -16.89
N ASP A 135 13.75 6.67 -17.03
CA ASP A 135 14.12 8.02 -17.48
C ASP A 135 15.03 8.75 -16.51
N THR A 136 15.00 8.39 -15.22
CA THR A 136 15.89 8.99 -14.23
C THR A 136 16.17 7.95 -13.15
N PRO A 137 17.17 7.10 -13.35
CA PRO A 137 17.52 6.08 -12.38
C PRO A 137 17.98 6.69 -11.06
N LEU A 138 17.52 6.10 -9.95
CA LEU A 138 18.01 6.36 -8.61
C LEU A 138 19.03 5.29 -8.24
N THR A 139 20.10 5.68 -7.56
CA THR A 139 21.04 4.73 -6.98
C THR A 139 20.69 4.53 -5.51
N ILE A 140 20.29 3.31 -5.15
CA ILE A 140 19.98 2.93 -3.77
C ILE A 140 20.63 1.57 -3.53
N GLY A 141 21.43 1.46 -2.46
CA GLY A 141 22.22 0.25 -2.23
C GLY A 141 23.17 -0.04 -3.39
N GLU A 142 23.14 -1.24 -3.92
CA GLU A 142 24.03 -1.68 -5.01
C GLU A 142 23.38 -1.58 -6.40
N GLY A 143 22.17 -1.03 -6.50
CA GLY A 143 21.41 -1.01 -7.76
C GLY A 143 20.98 0.37 -8.22
N GLN A 144 20.60 0.44 -9.48
CA GLN A 144 19.90 1.59 -10.05
C GLN A 144 18.43 1.23 -10.24
N TYR A 145 17.54 2.14 -9.80
CA TYR A 145 16.10 1.95 -9.84
C TYR A 145 15.42 3.12 -10.50
N SER A 146 14.24 2.87 -11.04
CA SER A 146 13.38 3.94 -11.53
C SER A 146 12.93 4.86 -10.41
N LYS A 147 12.52 6.07 -10.76
CA LYS A 147 11.74 6.89 -9.85
C LYS A 147 10.50 6.14 -9.41
N PRO A 148 10.03 6.34 -8.17
CA PRO A 148 8.79 5.70 -7.74
C PRO A 148 7.62 6.21 -8.55
N VAL A 149 6.67 5.32 -8.83
CA VAL A 149 5.30 5.70 -9.12
C VAL A 149 4.66 6.09 -7.79
N VAL A 150 4.17 7.32 -7.68
CA VAL A 150 3.61 7.85 -6.44
C VAL A 150 2.10 7.64 -6.42
N VAL A 151 1.62 6.80 -5.53
CA VAL A 151 0.19 6.51 -5.35
C VAL A 151 -0.29 7.13 -4.05
N THR A 152 -1.28 8.02 -4.12
CA THR A 152 -1.86 8.68 -2.94
C THR A 152 -3.37 8.46 -2.90
N PHE A 153 -3.89 8.14 -1.73
CA PHE A 153 -5.31 7.95 -1.50
C PHE A 153 -5.66 8.25 -0.04
N SER A 154 -6.94 8.48 0.23
CA SER A 154 -7.41 8.72 1.59
C SER A 154 -8.53 7.77 1.96
N PHE A 155 -8.58 7.35 3.21
CA PHE A 155 -9.65 6.55 3.77
C PHE A 155 -9.97 7.00 5.20
N MET A 156 -11.14 6.61 5.69
CA MET A 156 -11.58 6.96 7.03
C MET A 156 -11.46 5.77 7.96
N THR A 157 -11.01 6.02 9.18
CA THR A 157 -11.03 5.05 10.25
C THR A 157 -12.30 5.20 11.09
N GLY A 158 -12.80 4.09 11.62
CA GLY A 158 -13.86 4.06 12.61
C GLY A 158 -13.32 3.90 14.02
N SER A 159 -13.93 3.01 14.79
CA SER A 159 -13.53 2.69 16.16
C SER A 159 -12.16 2.01 16.21
N LYS A 160 -11.59 1.97 17.41
CA LYS A 160 -10.33 1.27 17.68
C LYS A 160 -10.38 -0.20 17.22
N GLY A 161 -9.29 -0.68 16.70
CA GLY A 161 -9.18 -2.06 16.22
C GLY A 161 -7.85 -2.33 15.54
N VAL A 162 -7.61 -3.59 15.21
CA VAL A 162 -6.46 -4.03 14.44
C VAL A 162 -6.95 -4.63 13.13
N TYR A 163 -6.34 -4.21 12.05
CA TYR A 163 -6.66 -4.63 10.69
C TYR A 163 -5.43 -5.23 10.03
N ASN A 164 -5.64 -6.16 9.12
CA ASN A 164 -4.57 -6.69 8.28
C ASN A 164 -4.52 -5.95 6.95
N TRP A 165 -3.33 -5.79 6.42
CA TRP A 165 -3.15 -5.40 5.04
C TRP A 165 -2.10 -6.26 4.37
N ASN A 166 -2.27 -6.52 3.09
CA ASN A 166 -1.33 -7.28 2.28
C ASN A 166 -1.49 -6.92 0.80
N CYS A 167 -0.51 -7.33 0.00
CA CYS A 167 -0.65 -7.42 -1.44
C CYS A 167 -1.55 -8.63 -1.78
N GLU A 168 -2.52 -8.46 -2.65
CA GLU A 168 -3.39 -9.55 -3.13
C GLU A 168 -2.86 -10.21 -4.40
N PHE A 169 -1.75 -9.72 -4.93
CA PHE A 169 -1.03 -10.40 -5.99
C PHE A 169 0.05 -11.30 -5.39
N PRO A 170 0.22 -12.53 -5.90
CA PRO A 170 1.22 -13.45 -5.38
C PRO A 170 2.62 -12.93 -5.72
N CYS A 171 3.24 -12.29 -4.74
CA CYS A 171 4.58 -11.73 -4.82
C CYS A 171 5.53 -12.46 -3.87
N GLY A 172 6.80 -12.50 -4.25
CA GLY A 172 7.85 -13.19 -3.54
C GLY A 172 8.33 -14.45 -4.22
N GLY A 173 9.51 -14.89 -3.81
CA GLY A 173 10.17 -16.07 -4.35
C GLY A 173 9.43 -17.37 -4.03
N SER A 174 9.79 -18.41 -4.73
CA SER A 174 9.22 -19.74 -4.56
C SER A 174 10.31 -20.72 -4.11
N ARG A 175 10.59 -20.73 -2.82
CA ARG A 175 11.60 -21.63 -2.24
C ARG A 175 11.20 -23.10 -2.27
N ILE A 176 9.91 -23.35 -2.20
CA ILE A 176 9.33 -24.69 -2.08
C ILE A 176 8.31 -24.99 -3.19
N GLY A 177 8.47 -24.35 -4.34
CA GLY A 177 7.57 -24.52 -5.48
C GLY A 177 6.22 -23.80 -5.34
N GLN A 178 6.08 -22.90 -4.37
CA GLN A 178 4.91 -22.08 -4.14
C GLN A 178 5.25 -20.60 -4.34
N PHE A 179 4.30 -19.80 -4.75
CA PHE A 179 4.48 -18.36 -4.91
C PHE A 179 3.59 -17.59 -3.91
N GLY A 180 3.87 -16.31 -3.74
CA GLY A 180 3.14 -15.47 -2.80
C GLY A 180 3.63 -15.55 -1.36
N GLU A 181 4.82 -16.05 -1.13
CA GLU A 181 5.42 -16.16 0.21
C GLU A 181 5.59 -14.79 0.85
N ALA A 182 6.12 -13.79 0.14
CA ALA A 182 6.23 -12.42 0.63
C ALA A 182 4.86 -11.78 0.89
N MET A 183 3.88 -12.08 0.04
CA MET A 183 2.50 -11.60 0.15
C MET A 183 1.85 -11.99 1.49
N SER A 184 2.20 -13.13 2.03
CA SER A 184 1.61 -13.68 3.28
C SER A 184 2.56 -13.61 4.48
N THR A 185 3.73 -12.98 4.34
CA THR A 185 4.70 -12.87 5.41
C THR A 185 4.73 -11.45 5.97
N TYR A 186 4.42 -11.34 7.26
CA TYR A 186 4.52 -10.08 7.99
C TYR A 186 5.94 -9.51 7.88
N GLY A 187 6.03 -8.24 7.57
CA GLY A 187 7.31 -7.56 7.39
C GLY A 187 7.78 -7.47 5.95
N TYR A 188 7.09 -8.14 5.02
CA TYR A 188 7.35 -8.05 3.58
C TYR A 188 6.17 -7.41 2.86
N MET A 189 5.29 -8.18 2.25
CA MET A 189 4.13 -7.65 1.54
C MET A 189 2.83 -7.77 2.36
N SER A 190 2.96 -7.83 3.66
CA SER A 190 1.89 -8.00 4.63
C SER A 190 2.22 -7.30 5.94
N GLY A 191 1.21 -6.78 6.61
CA GLY A 191 1.36 -6.09 7.88
C GLY A 191 0.03 -5.82 8.59
N THR A 192 0.09 -4.95 9.58
CA THR A 192 -1.09 -4.53 10.37
C THR A 192 -1.27 -3.02 10.35
N LEU A 193 -2.53 -2.60 10.45
CA LEU A 193 -2.92 -1.24 10.79
C LEU A 193 -3.61 -1.27 12.15
N THR A 194 -3.04 -0.59 13.13
CA THR A 194 -3.65 -0.40 14.44
C THR A 194 -4.36 0.95 14.49
N VAL A 195 -5.64 0.93 14.73
CA VAL A 195 -6.48 2.12 14.99
C VAL A 195 -6.60 2.29 16.49
N LYS A 196 -6.14 3.44 17.04
CA LYS A 196 -6.06 3.73 18.47
C LYS A 196 -7.07 4.76 18.93
#